data_06ea03495fcab7f723aded09332b47f1
#
_entry.id   06ea03495fcab7f723aded09332b47f1
#
_cell.length_a   1.000
_cell.length_b   1.000
_cell.length_c   1.000
_cell.angle_alpha   90.00
_cell.angle_beta   90.00
_cell.angle_gamma   90.00
#
_symmetry.space_group_name_H-M   'P 1'
#
loop_
_entity.id
_entity.type
_entity.pdbx_description
1 polymer ?
#
loop_
_entity_poly.entity_id
_entity_poly.type
_entity_poly.pdbx_seq_one_letter_code
_entity_poly.pdbx_strand_id
1 'polypeptide(L)'
;MMEPKLTRGELHRYARHIALPEVGLDGQARLKSGRVLCVGAGGLGSPLTLYLAAAGVGTLGIVDCDSVDMSNLQRQILYGTDDVGRSKLDSAEDRLRDVNPFVEITKHETRLSSENALDVLQGYDVVIDGTDNFPTRYLVNDACVLTGTPNIYGSVFRWEGQISVFATENGPCYRCLFREPPPPGLVPNCAEGGVLGVLPGIIGSMQAMETVKLLLGVGDTLEGRLLIFDALEMSWREVQLRKNPDCPVCSDQPTQRELIDYEVFCGLSSGEVSSEKGEEETVEEIEPEALVELIGSTEPLSLIDVRDPWEWAVSSLADQGARLIPVEEVDSRISEIPRDMTVVVYCRSGKRGLVAAHLLKNAGYRRVFNLSGGILGWAESVEPGFL
;
A
#
# COMPACT_ATOMS: atom_id res chain seq x y z
N MET A 1 32.44 -12.62 10.17
CA MET A 1 31.91 -13.97 9.93
C MET A 1 32.47 -14.48 8.62
N MET A 2 32.75 -15.80 8.46
CA MET A 2 33.19 -16.32 7.16
C MET A 2 32.00 -16.30 6.22
N GLU A 3 32.16 -15.71 5.01
CA GLU A 3 31.12 -15.72 3.98
C GLU A 3 30.73 -17.15 3.62
N PRO A 4 29.42 -17.44 3.41
CA PRO A 4 28.94 -18.78 3.11
C PRO A 4 29.48 -19.24 1.75
N LYS A 5 30.02 -20.46 1.71
CA LYS A 5 30.50 -21.04 0.44
C LYS A 5 29.32 -21.35 -0.48
N LEU A 6 29.48 -21.00 -1.77
CA LEU A 6 28.52 -21.36 -2.81
C LEU A 6 28.67 -22.86 -3.15
N THR A 7 27.56 -23.55 -3.26
CA THR A 7 27.50 -24.92 -3.75
C THR A 7 27.72 -24.97 -5.27
N ARG A 8 28.00 -26.17 -5.81
CA ARG A 8 28.15 -26.34 -7.28
C ARG A 8 26.87 -25.95 -8.03
N GLY A 9 25.68 -26.21 -7.45
CA GLY A 9 24.40 -25.82 -8.03
C GLY A 9 24.22 -24.30 -8.07
N GLU A 10 24.60 -23.60 -7.01
CA GLU A 10 24.57 -22.14 -6.95
C GLU A 10 25.58 -21.50 -7.93
N LEU A 11 26.81 -22.03 -8.00
CA LEU A 11 27.80 -21.57 -8.96
C LEU A 11 27.30 -21.65 -10.40
N HIS A 12 26.61 -22.74 -10.74
CA HIS A 12 26.02 -22.91 -12.06
C HIS A 12 24.84 -21.95 -12.29
N ARG A 13 23.96 -21.79 -11.29
CA ARG A 13 22.79 -20.88 -11.35
C ARG A 13 23.20 -19.43 -11.52
N TYR A 14 24.18 -18.97 -10.74
CA TYR A 14 24.60 -17.58 -10.70
C TYR A 14 25.80 -17.25 -11.60
N ALA A 15 26.17 -18.15 -12.50
CA ALA A 15 27.36 -18.01 -13.34
C ALA A 15 27.40 -16.65 -14.10
N ARG A 16 26.23 -16.12 -14.51
CA ARG A 16 26.15 -14.82 -15.20
C ARG A 16 26.34 -13.62 -14.26
N HIS A 17 25.93 -13.72 -13.01
CA HIS A 17 26.26 -12.72 -11.97
C HIS A 17 27.75 -12.76 -11.65
N ILE A 18 28.29 -13.96 -11.42
CA ILE A 18 29.70 -14.17 -11.07
C ILE A 18 30.64 -13.67 -12.18
N ALA A 19 30.18 -13.67 -13.42
CA ALA A 19 30.95 -13.14 -14.56
C ALA A 19 31.09 -11.60 -14.57
N LEU A 20 30.27 -10.88 -13.78
CA LEU A 20 30.38 -9.44 -13.64
C LEU A 20 31.54 -9.10 -12.68
N PRO A 21 32.51 -8.24 -13.10
CA PRO A 21 33.66 -7.89 -12.24
C PRO A 21 33.26 -7.32 -10.87
N GLU A 22 32.15 -6.59 -10.82
CA GLU A 22 31.63 -5.94 -9.61
C GLU A 22 30.97 -6.93 -8.65
N VAL A 23 30.61 -8.14 -9.14
CA VAL A 23 29.99 -9.19 -8.35
C VAL A 23 31.00 -10.28 -7.99
N GLY A 24 31.49 -10.99 -8.98
CA GLY A 24 32.43 -12.10 -8.75
C GLY A 24 31.88 -13.19 -7.82
N LEU A 25 32.77 -14.03 -7.31
CA LEU A 25 32.40 -15.05 -6.31
C LEU A 25 32.08 -14.42 -4.96
N ASP A 26 32.84 -13.41 -4.55
CA ASP A 26 32.69 -12.76 -3.25
C ASP A 26 31.39 -11.95 -3.16
N GLY A 27 31.03 -11.25 -4.25
CA GLY A 27 29.75 -10.57 -4.33
C GLY A 27 28.56 -11.53 -4.26
N GLN A 28 28.63 -12.65 -4.99
CA GLN A 28 27.55 -13.65 -4.89
C GLN A 28 27.47 -14.30 -3.51
N ALA A 29 28.59 -14.47 -2.80
CA ALA A 29 28.60 -14.94 -1.42
C ALA A 29 28.00 -13.89 -0.47
N ARG A 30 28.23 -12.58 -0.71
CA ARG A 30 27.54 -11.50 0.03
C ARG A 30 26.04 -11.51 -0.21
N LEU A 31 25.58 -11.68 -1.44
CA LEU A 31 24.13 -11.83 -1.71
C LEU A 31 23.56 -13.02 -0.95
N LYS A 32 24.25 -14.16 -0.95
CA LYS A 32 23.83 -15.36 -0.21
C LYS A 32 23.79 -15.14 1.30
N SER A 33 24.62 -14.29 1.88
CA SER A 33 24.56 -13.95 3.31
C SER A 33 23.53 -12.88 3.62
N GLY A 34 23.06 -12.15 2.62
CA GLY A 34 22.11 -11.04 2.79
C GLY A 34 20.74 -11.49 3.29
N ARG A 35 20.19 -10.70 4.19
CA ARG A 35 18.87 -10.87 4.80
C ARG A 35 18.02 -9.65 4.49
N VAL A 36 16.96 -9.81 3.73
CA VAL A 36 16.11 -8.72 3.24
C VAL A 36 14.69 -8.92 3.70
N LEU A 37 14.08 -7.88 4.26
CA LEU A 37 12.67 -7.86 4.63
C LEU A 37 11.87 -7.07 3.60
N CYS A 38 10.86 -7.70 3.01
CA CYS A 38 9.86 -7.04 2.18
C CYS A 38 8.59 -6.82 2.99
N VAL A 39 8.19 -5.57 3.19
CA VAL A 39 6.92 -5.22 3.83
C VAL A 39 5.87 -5.04 2.75
N GLY A 40 4.95 -5.99 2.67
CA GLY A 40 3.92 -6.09 1.62
C GLY A 40 4.31 -7.00 0.45
N ALA A 41 3.50 -8.01 0.20
CA ALA A 41 3.61 -8.94 -0.94
C ALA A 41 2.67 -8.55 -2.10
N GLY A 42 2.37 -7.26 -2.22
CA GLY A 42 1.47 -6.67 -3.21
C GLY A 42 2.12 -6.42 -4.57
N GLY A 43 1.71 -5.34 -5.24
CA GLY A 43 2.18 -4.99 -6.58
C GLY A 43 3.68 -4.71 -6.67
N LEU A 44 4.27 -3.98 -5.72
CA LEU A 44 5.70 -3.73 -5.62
C LEU A 44 6.44 -4.99 -5.12
N GLY A 45 5.91 -5.65 -4.08
CA GLY A 45 6.49 -6.84 -3.48
C GLY A 45 6.64 -8.00 -4.44
N SER A 46 5.70 -8.17 -5.37
CA SER A 46 5.70 -9.26 -6.34
C SER A 46 6.96 -9.29 -7.23
N PRO A 47 7.27 -8.26 -8.03
CA PRO A 47 8.45 -8.28 -8.89
C PRO A 47 9.75 -8.25 -8.10
N LEU A 48 9.82 -7.46 -7.01
CA LEU A 48 11.04 -7.33 -6.24
C LEU A 48 11.47 -8.65 -5.59
N THR A 49 10.55 -9.40 -4.98
CA THR A 49 10.86 -10.69 -4.34
C THR A 49 11.26 -11.76 -5.35
N LEU A 50 10.62 -11.78 -6.53
CA LEU A 50 11.02 -12.66 -7.64
C LEU A 50 12.46 -12.40 -8.08
N TYR A 51 12.85 -11.13 -8.28
CA TYR A 51 14.21 -10.79 -8.69
C TYR A 51 15.24 -11.04 -7.60
N LEU A 52 14.93 -10.75 -6.33
CA LEU A 52 15.83 -11.02 -5.21
C LEU A 52 16.03 -12.52 -4.99
N ALA A 53 14.97 -13.32 -5.10
CA ALA A 53 15.09 -14.78 -5.07
C ALA A 53 15.93 -15.28 -6.25
N ALA A 54 15.67 -14.84 -7.47
CA ALA A 54 16.46 -15.21 -8.65
C ALA A 54 17.94 -14.81 -8.52
N ALA A 55 18.21 -13.65 -7.90
CA ALA A 55 19.58 -13.18 -7.64
C ALA A 55 20.32 -13.98 -6.57
N GLY A 56 19.60 -14.76 -5.75
CA GLY A 56 20.21 -15.58 -4.71
C GLY A 56 20.50 -14.81 -3.41
N VAL A 57 19.64 -13.86 -3.05
CA VAL A 57 19.64 -13.30 -1.69
C VAL A 57 19.32 -14.41 -0.71
N GLY A 58 20.15 -14.54 0.34
CA GLY A 58 20.10 -15.73 1.20
C GLY A 58 18.81 -15.91 1.96
N THR A 59 18.27 -14.84 2.55
CA THR A 59 16.99 -14.85 3.30
C THR A 59 16.10 -13.74 2.83
N LEU A 60 14.88 -14.07 2.46
CA LEU A 60 13.80 -13.12 2.17
C LEU A 60 12.70 -13.25 3.23
N GLY A 61 12.60 -12.26 4.11
CA GLY A 61 11.44 -12.09 4.98
C GLY A 61 10.33 -11.38 4.21
N ILE A 62 9.10 -11.83 4.38
CA ILE A 62 7.93 -11.20 3.74
C ILE A 62 6.87 -11.00 4.81
N VAL A 63 6.41 -9.75 4.95
CA VAL A 63 5.32 -9.36 5.85
C VAL A 63 4.06 -9.11 5.04
N ASP A 64 3.03 -9.89 5.25
CA ASP A 64 1.69 -9.69 4.70
C ASP A 64 0.68 -10.49 5.53
N CYS A 65 -0.59 -10.14 5.51
CA CYS A 65 -1.65 -10.88 6.20
C CYS A 65 -2.89 -11.12 5.33
N ASP A 66 -2.81 -10.76 4.05
CA ASP A 66 -3.93 -10.84 3.12
C ASP A 66 -3.99 -12.20 2.42
N SER A 67 -5.15 -12.47 1.82
CA SER A 67 -5.35 -13.51 0.81
C SER A 67 -5.21 -12.94 -0.60
N VAL A 68 -4.92 -13.81 -1.55
CA VAL A 68 -4.90 -13.45 -2.98
C VAL A 68 -6.33 -13.21 -3.48
N ASP A 69 -6.56 -12.05 -4.08
CA ASP A 69 -7.83 -11.67 -4.69
C ASP A 69 -7.69 -11.57 -6.22
N MET A 70 -8.76 -11.89 -6.96
CA MET A 70 -8.78 -11.82 -8.43
C MET A 70 -8.37 -10.44 -8.93
N SER A 71 -8.80 -9.35 -8.28
CA SER A 71 -8.46 -7.98 -8.62
C SER A 71 -6.99 -7.63 -8.41
N ASN A 72 -6.24 -8.49 -7.72
CA ASN A 72 -4.81 -8.33 -7.50
C ASN A 72 -3.97 -8.78 -8.71
N LEU A 73 -4.44 -9.79 -9.46
CA LEU A 73 -3.64 -10.50 -10.45
C LEU A 73 -3.13 -9.61 -11.60
N GLN A 74 -3.81 -8.50 -11.88
CA GLN A 74 -3.39 -7.55 -12.92
C GLN A 74 -2.05 -6.84 -12.61
N ARG A 75 -1.56 -6.89 -11.32
CA ARG A 75 -0.30 -6.25 -10.91
C ARG A 75 0.55 -7.09 -9.94
N GLN A 76 -0.02 -8.09 -9.30
CA GLN A 76 0.67 -8.96 -8.33
C GLN A 76 1.11 -10.27 -9.01
N ILE A 77 2.11 -10.16 -9.89
CA ILE A 77 2.59 -11.23 -10.78
C ILE A 77 3.27 -12.41 -10.07
N LEU A 78 3.40 -12.35 -8.76
CA LEU A 78 3.86 -13.43 -7.90
C LEU A 78 2.83 -14.57 -7.85
N TYR A 79 1.55 -14.24 -8.04
CA TYR A 79 0.39 -15.12 -7.92
C TYR A 79 -0.24 -15.45 -9.26
N GLY A 80 -0.88 -16.61 -9.33
CA GLY A 80 -1.69 -17.07 -10.46
C GLY A 80 -3.18 -17.18 -10.09
N THR A 81 -4.01 -17.52 -11.08
CA THR A 81 -5.45 -17.70 -10.89
C THR A 81 -5.77 -18.79 -9.87
N ASP A 82 -4.97 -19.86 -9.81
CA ASP A 82 -5.14 -20.97 -8.88
C ASP A 82 -4.82 -20.59 -7.41
N ASP A 83 -4.21 -19.42 -7.18
CA ASP A 83 -3.89 -18.92 -5.85
C ASP A 83 -5.01 -18.08 -5.23
N VAL A 84 -6.07 -17.74 -5.99
CA VAL A 84 -7.19 -16.92 -5.48
C VAL A 84 -7.82 -17.58 -4.25
N GLY A 85 -7.91 -16.81 -3.17
CA GLY A 85 -8.39 -17.25 -1.86
C GLY A 85 -7.33 -17.88 -0.95
N ARG A 86 -6.12 -18.19 -1.45
CA ARG A 86 -5.00 -18.67 -0.63
C ARG A 86 -4.30 -17.50 0.08
N SER A 87 -3.60 -17.80 1.18
CA SER A 87 -2.69 -16.84 1.80
C SER A 87 -1.67 -16.32 0.78
N LYS A 88 -1.45 -15.00 0.74
CA LYS A 88 -0.40 -14.41 -0.09
C LYS A 88 0.98 -14.96 0.26
N LEU A 89 1.26 -15.18 1.54
CA LEU A 89 2.56 -15.68 2.00
C LEU A 89 2.80 -17.12 1.59
N ASP A 90 1.78 -17.99 1.65
CA ASP A 90 1.92 -19.39 1.22
C ASP A 90 2.14 -19.47 -0.29
N SER A 91 1.36 -18.73 -1.06
CA SER A 91 1.51 -18.68 -2.51
C SER A 91 2.84 -18.06 -2.94
N ALA A 92 3.30 -17.02 -2.21
CA ALA A 92 4.62 -16.42 -2.43
C ALA A 92 5.75 -17.40 -2.15
N GLU A 93 5.69 -18.12 -1.02
CA GLU A 93 6.72 -19.11 -0.66
C GLU A 93 6.82 -20.20 -1.73
N ASP A 94 5.69 -20.78 -2.16
CA ASP A 94 5.66 -21.82 -3.21
C ASP A 94 6.32 -21.29 -4.51
N ARG A 95 5.93 -20.11 -4.94
CA ARG A 95 6.44 -19.49 -6.16
C ARG A 95 7.92 -19.14 -6.08
N LEU A 96 8.37 -18.56 -4.97
CA LEU A 96 9.77 -18.18 -4.79
C LEU A 96 10.70 -19.38 -4.67
N ARG A 97 10.25 -20.47 -4.04
CA ARG A 97 10.98 -21.75 -4.00
C ARG A 97 11.11 -22.40 -5.37
N ASP A 98 10.07 -22.29 -6.22
CA ASP A 98 10.14 -22.75 -7.61
C ASP A 98 11.16 -21.93 -8.42
N VAL A 99 11.19 -20.60 -8.21
CA VAL A 99 12.18 -19.71 -8.83
C VAL A 99 13.58 -20.04 -8.35
N ASN A 100 13.80 -20.22 -7.03
CA ASN A 100 15.11 -20.50 -6.47
C ASN A 100 15.06 -21.28 -5.15
N PRO A 101 15.36 -22.59 -5.17
CA PRO A 101 15.29 -23.44 -3.97
C PRO A 101 16.42 -23.17 -2.96
N PHE A 102 17.41 -22.33 -3.28
CA PHE A 102 18.52 -22.02 -2.38
C PHE A 102 18.26 -20.81 -1.48
N VAL A 103 17.13 -20.13 -1.65
CA VAL A 103 16.73 -18.96 -0.86
C VAL A 103 15.85 -19.41 0.29
N GLU A 104 16.14 -18.92 1.48
CA GLU A 104 15.29 -19.12 2.65
C GLU A 104 14.18 -18.08 2.66
N ILE A 105 12.93 -18.54 2.75
CA ILE A 105 11.75 -17.65 2.85
C ILE A 105 11.26 -17.69 4.30
N THR A 106 11.22 -16.50 4.92
CA THR A 106 10.66 -16.30 6.27
C THR A 106 9.34 -15.56 6.17
N LYS A 107 8.25 -16.20 6.56
CA LYS A 107 6.91 -15.61 6.54
C LYS A 107 6.63 -14.88 7.85
N HIS A 108 6.20 -13.64 7.77
CA HIS A 108 5.65 -12.87 8.89
C HIS A 108 4.17 -12.62 8.61
N GLU A 109 3.32 -13.56 9.01
CA GLU A 109 1.87 -13.49 8.80
C GLU A 109 1.25 -12.58 9.87
N THR A 110 1.46 -11.29 9.67
CA THR A 110 1.00 -10.25 10.59
C THR A 110 0.81 -8.92 9.87
N ARG A 111 -0.09 -8.10 10.41
CA ARG A 111 -0.11 -6.67 10.09
C ARG A 111 1.00 -5.98 10.88
N LEU A 112 1.86 -5.26 10.17
CA LEU A 112 2.92 -4.50 10.83
C LEU A 112 2.31 -3.36 11.65
N SER A 113 2.71 -3.25 12.90
CA SER A 113 2.22 -2.26 13.87
C SER A 113 3.37 -1.72 14.74
N SER A 114 3.11 -0.67 15.50
CA SER A 114 4.10 -0.13 16.44
C SER A 114 4.52 -1.11 17.52
N GLU A 115 3.70 -2.11 17.80
CA GLU A 115 3.98 -3.14 18.82
C GLU A 115 4.96 -4.21 18.32
N ASN A 116 4.95 -4.52 17.00
CA ASN A 116 5.71 -5.65 16.46
C ASN A 116 6.82 -5.25 15.46
N ALA A 117 6.83 -4.01 14.96
CA ALA A 117 7.70 -3.64 13.86
C ALA A 117 9.19 -3.80 14.19
N LEU A 118 9.64 -3.41 15.39
CA LEU A 118 11.05 -3.50 15.78
C LEU A 118 11.51 -4.96 15.86
N ASP A 119 10.67 -5.85 16.37
CA ASP A 119 10.98 -7.29 16.46
C ASP A 119 11.00 -7.93 15.07
N VAL A 120 10.04 -7.58 14.20
CA VAL A 120 9.96 -8.10 12.83
C VAL A 120 11.16 -7.64 11.98
N LEU A 121 11.63 -6.40 12.16
CA LEU A 121 12.79 -5.86 11.44
C LEU A 121 14.12 -6.41 11.95
N GLN A 122 14.15 -7.02 13.14
CA GLN A 122 15.40 -7.44 13.76
C GLN A 122 16.15 -8.47 12.92
N GLY A 123 17.43 -8.21 12.67
CA GLY A 123 18.35 -9.13 11.99
C GLY A 123 18.24 -9.13 10.47
N TYR A 124 17.53 -8.18 9.88
CA TYR A 124 17.57 -7.90 8.45
C TYR A 124 18.57 -6.78 8.12
N ASP A 125 19.28 -6.93 7.00
CA ASP A 125 20.28 -5.95 6.55
C ASP A 125 19.66 -4.80 5.78
N VAL A 126 18.51 -5.05 5.14
CA VAL A 126 17.75 -4.09 4.31
C VAL A 126 16.27 -4.36 4.48
N VAL A 127 15.49 -3.29 4.59
CA VAL A 127 14.02 -3.32 4.55
C VAL A 127 13.55 -2.68 3.26
N ILE A 128 12.55 -3.26 2.62
CA ILE A 128 11.93 -2.72 1.42
C ILE A 128 10.48 -2.38 1.72
N ASP A 129 10.13 -1.10 1.50
CA ASP A 129 8.76 -0.62 1.60
C ASP A 129 8.00 -0.96 0.31
N GLY A 130 7.21 -2.02 0.35
CA GLY A 130 6.29 -2.45 -0.70
C GLY A 130 4.83 -2.05 -0.42
N THR A 131 4.60 -1.13 0.50
CA THR A 131 3.27 -0.75 0.99
C THR A 131 2.59 0.32 0.12
N ASP A 132 1.28 0.38 0.21
CA ASP A 132 0.43 1.32 -0.55
C ASP A 132 -0.36 2.28 0.35
N ASN A 133 -0.05 2.33 1.65
CA ASN A 133 -0.74 3.19 2.60
C ASN A 133 0.22 4.02 3.47
N PHE A 134 -0.21 5.19 3.88
CA PHE A 134 0.63 6.13 4.64
C PHE A 134 1.00 5.64 6.05
N PRO A 135 0.07 5.09 6.88
CA PRO A 135 0.43 4.64 8.23
C PRO A 135 1.59 3.64 8.23
N THR A 136 1.51 2.59 7.41
CA THR A 136 2.57 1.59 7.32
C THR A 136 3.87 2.18 6.77
N ARG A 137 3.80 3.11 5.83
CA ARG A 137 4.99 3.78 5.26
C ARG A 137 5.75 4.60 6.29
N TYR A 138 5.05 5.40 7.11
CA TYR A 138 5.67 6.14 8.21
C TYR A 138 6.22 5.20 9.28
N LEU A 139 5.48 4.16 9.63
CA LEU A 139 5.92 3.12 10.57
C LEU A 139 7.22 2.44 10.10
N VAL A 140 7.27 1.97 8.85
CA VAL A 140 8.46 1.33 8.26
C VAL A 140 9.65 2.28 8.28
N ASN A 141 9.45 3.54 7.85
CA ASN A 141 10.52 4.54 7.89
C ASN A 141 11.07 4.74 9.30
N ASP A 142 10.18 4.97 10.27
CA ASP A 142 10.61 5.27 11.63
C ASP A 142 11.28 4.06 12.29
N ALA A 143 10.75 2.85 12.08
CA ALA A 143 11.35 1.61 12.55
C ALA A 143 12.76 1.41 11.95
N CYS A 144 12.93 1.69 10.64
CA CYS A 144 14.22 1.61 9.96
C CYS A 144 15.22 2.63 10.52
N VAL A 145 14.81 3.86 10.80
CA VAL A 145 15.69 4.87 11.45
C VAL A 145 16.09 4.42 12.85
N LEU A 146 15.15 3.90 13.65
CA LEU A 146 15.42 3.45 15.01
C LEU A 146 16.33 2.22 15.08
N THR A 147 16.25 1.32 14.11
CA THR A 147 17.11 0.13 14.03
C THR A 147 18.42 0.39 13.27
N GLY A 148 18.55 1.52 12.58
CA GLY A 148 19.71 1.81 11.72
C GLY A 148 19.72 0.95 10.45
N THR A 149 18.58 0.45 10.01
CA THR A 149 18.45 -0.43 8.83
C THR A 149 18.03 0.40 7.62
N PRO A 150 18.75 0.33 6.47
CA PRO A 150 18.33 1.04 5.26
C PRO A 150 16.92 0.63 4.79
N ASN A 151 16.14 1.63 4.37
CA ASN A 151 14.80 1.46 3.82
C ASN A 151 14.79 1.80 2.33
N ILE A 152 14.42 0.85 1.48
CA ILE A 152 14.24 1.09 0.05
C ILE A 152 12.78 1.41 -0.21
N TYR A 153 12.53 2.69 -0.33
CA TYR A 153 11.22 3.25 -0.61
C TYR A 153 10.81 3.06 -2.06
N GLY A 154 9.58 2.63 -2.28
CA GLY A 154 8.91 2.63 -3.57
C GLY A 154 7.47 3.12 -3.44
N SER A 155 6.98 3.85 -4.42
CA SER A 155 5.59 4.29 -4.48
C SER A 155 5.11 4.35 -5.92
N VAL A 156 3.85 4.03 -6.12
CA VAL A 156 3.19 4.12 -7.43
C VAL A 156 1.82 4.76 -7.26
N PHE A 157 1.48 5.63 -8.17
CA PHE A 157 0.18 6.27 -8.21
C PHE A 157 -0.21 6.57 -9.66
N ARG A 158 -1.32 6.00 -10.12
CA ARG A 158 -1.79 6.15 -11.51
C ARG A 158 -0.70 5.79 -12.53
N TRP A 159 -0.02 6.79 -13.09
CA TRP A 159 1.03 6.68 -14.10
C TRP A 159 2.40 7.13 -13.58
N GLU A 160 2.49 7.52 -12.32
CA GLU A 160 3.73 7.98 -11.70
C GLU A 160 4.30 6.92 -10.75
N GLY A 161 5.62 6.73 -10.80
CA GLY A 161 6.37 5.91 -9.87
C GLY A 161 7.47 6.70 -9.18
N GLN A 162 7.77 6.37 -7.94
CA GLN A 162 8.81 7.01 -7.15
C GLN A 162 9.67 5.95 -6.47
N ILE A 163 10.96 6.24 -6.37
CA ILE A 163 11.92 5.38 -5.67
C ILE A 163 13.04 6.20 -5.02
N SER A 164 13.47 5.79 -3.84
CA SER A 164 14.60 6.35 -3.10
C SER A 164 15.17 5.33 -2.10
N VAL A 165 16.33 5.62 -1.53
CA VAL A 165 16.91 4.89 -0.39
C VAL A 165 16.95 5.83 0.80
N PHE A 166 16.26 5.45 1.88
CA PHE A 166 16.12 6.21 3.11
C PHE A 166 16.76 5.49 4.31
N ALA A 167 16.87 6.20 5.43
CA ALA A 167 17.31 5.66 6.70
C ALA A 167 18.73 5.05 6.69
N THR A 168 19.59 5.48 5.78
CA THR A 168 21.02 5.18 5.81
C THR A 168 21.70 6.05 6.87
N GLU A 169 22.93 5.70 7.27
CA GLU A 169 23.67 6.38 8.34
C GLU A 169 23.74 7.91 8.13
N ASN A 170 24.05 8.34 6.90
CA ASN A 170 24.26 9.76 6.57
C ASN A 170 23.14 10.34 5.70
N GLY A 171 22.21 9.52 5.22
CA GLY A 171 21.14 9.91 4.31
C GLY A 171 19.90 10.50 4.99
N PRO A 172 19.01 11.09 4.20
CA PRO A 172 17.70 11.50 4.68
C PRO A 172 16.83 10.29 5.00
N CYS A 173 15.79 10.50 5.81
CA CYS A 173 14.70 9.56 5.97
C CYS A 173 13.44 10.07 5.24
N TYR A 174 12.39 9.26 5.15
CA TYR A 174 11.13 9.65 4.52
C TYR A 174 10.53 10.92 5.13
N ARG A 175 10.65 11.11 6.46
CA ARG A 175 10.17 12.33 7.14
C ARG A 175 11.00 13.58 6.86
N CYS A 176 12.20 13.45 6.31
CA CYS A 176 12.94 14.61 5.83
C CYS A 176 12.27 15.26 4.62
N LEU A 177 11.58 14.46 3.82
CA LEU A 177 10.82 14.90 2.63
C LEU A 177 9.34 15.14 2.96
N PHE A 178 8.71 14.18 3.63
CA PHE A 178 7.29 14.22 4.00
C PHE A 178 7.16 14.19 5.52
N ARG A 179 7.22 15.38 6.14
CA ARG A 179 7.20 15.51 7.60
C ARG A 179 5.90 14.99 8.22
N GLU A 180 4.80 15.26 7.55
CA GLU A 180 3.44 14.95 7.96
C GLU A 180 2.69 14.29 6.79
N PRO A 181 1.75 13.40 7.06
CA PRO A 181 0.92 12.82 6.01
C PRO A 181 0.01 13.89 5.38
N PRO A 182 -0.41 13.69 4.13
CA PRO A 182 -1.45 14.53 3.56
C PRO A 182 -2.75 14.39 4.38
N PRO A 183 -3.59 15.44 4.41
CA PRO A 183 -4.91 15.34 5.03
C PRO A 183 -5.69 14.12 4.52
N PRO A 184 -6.45 13.43 5.40
CA PRO A 184 -7.26 12.29 4.99
C PRO A 184 -8.18 12.63 3.81
N GLY A 185 -8.24 11.74 2.81
CA GLY A 185 -9.06 11.92 1.61
C GLY A 185 -8.47 12.82 0.53
N LEU A 186 -7.37 13.55 0.78
CA LEU A 186 -6.74 14.40 -0.26
C LEU A 186 -6.01 13.58 -1.33
N VAL A 187 -5.38 12.47 -0.93
CA VAL A 187 -4.68 11.58 -1.85
C VAL A 187 -5.40 10.24 -1.85
N PRO A 188 -6.09 9.87 -2.94
CA PRO A 188 -6.72 8.57 -3.04
C PRO A 188 -5.67 7.46 -3.00
N ASN A 189 -6.01 6.33 -2.40
CA ASN A 189 -5.16 5.14 -2.41
C ASN A 189 -5.14 4.48 -3.81
N CYS A 190 -4.27 3.49 -4.01
CA CYS A 190 -4.15 2.79 -5.31
C CYS A 190 -5.44 2.07 -5.73
N ALA A 191 -6.29 1.68 -4.78
CA ALA A 191 -7.57 1.03 -5.09
C ALA A 191 -8.62 2.04 -5.59
N GLU A 192 -8.51 3.29 -5.15
CA GLU A 192 -9.41 4.39 -5.55
C GLU A 192 -8.88 5.13 -6.78
N GLY A 193 -7.56 5.42 -6.81
CA GLY A 193 -6.93 6.18 -7.89
C GLY A 193 -6.61 5.38 -9.15
N GLY A 194 -6.64 4.04 -9.05
CA GLY A 194 -6.18 3.14 -10.09
C GLY A 194 -4.65 3.08 -10.21
N VAL A 195 -4.14 2.00 -10.77
CA VAL A 195 -2.72 1.81 -11.07
C VAL A 195 -2.55 0.89 -12.28
N LEU A 196 -1.69 1.29 -13.22
CA LEU A 196 -1.32 0.42 -14.33
C LEU A 196 -0.38 -0.68 -13.83
N GLY A 197 -0.76 -1.97 -14.03
CA GLY A 197 -0.07 -3.12 -13.45
C GLY A 197 1.42 -3.25 -13.78
N VAL A 198 1.87 -2.72 -14.92
CA VAL A 198 3.29 -2.71 -15.31
C VAL A 198 4.12 -1.75 -14.43
N LEU A 199 3.54 -0.67 -13.93
CA LEU A 199 4.26 0.34 -13.18
C LEU A 199 4.87 -0.18 -11.87
N PRO A 200 4.14 -0.93 -11.01
CA PRO A 200 4.76 -1.63 -9.89
C PRO A 200 5.89 -2.59 -10.32
N GLY A 201 5.79 -3.19 -11.51
CA GLY A 201 6.84 -4.03 -12.09
C GLY A 201 8.14 -3.26 -12.30
N ILE A 202 8.07 -2.04 -12.84
CA ILE A 202 9.23 -1.17 -13.05
C ILE A 202 9.83 -0.74 -11.72
N ILE A 203 9.03 -0.15 -10.84
CA ILE A 203 9.51 0.39 -9.55
C ILE A 203 10.00 -0.72 -8.63
N GLY A 204 9.27 -1.85 -8.51
CA GLY A 204 9.71 -2.98 -7.69
C GLY A 204 11.00 -3.64 -8.20
N SER A 205 11.21 -3.71 -9.52
CA SER A 205 12.47 -4.17 -10.08
C SER A 205 13.63 -3.22 -9.74
N MET A 206 13.38 -1.91 -9.71
CA MET A 206 14.38 -0.92 -9.28
C MET A 206 14.64 -1.02 -7.76
N GLN A 207 13.63 -1.28 -6.93
CA GLN A 207 13.84 -1.57 -5.51
C GLN A 207 14.73 -2.80 -5.32
N ALA A 208 14.52 -3.86 -6.10
CA ALA A 208 15.41 -5.02 -6.10
C ALA A 208 16.85 -4.66 -6.51
N MET A 209 17.03 -3.80 -7.51
CA MET A 209 18.35 -3.34 -7.94
C MET A 209 19.07 -2.54 -6.85
N GLU A 210 18.39 -1.60 -6.19
CA GLU A 210 18.95 -0.85 -5.07
C GLU A 210 19.33 -1.77 -3.90
N THR A 211 18.51 -2.78 -3.62
CA THR A 211 18.81 -3.81 -2.62
C THR A 211 20.11 -4.56 -2.95
N VAL A 212 20.24 -5.02 -4.19
CA VAL A 212 21.46 -5.73 -4.64
C VAL A 212 22.69 -4.82 -4.53
N LYS A 213 22.60 -3.54 -4.91
CA LYS A 213 23.72 -2.59 -4.80
C LYS A 213 24.13 -2.38 -3.33
N LEU A 214 23.17 -2.23 -2.42
CA LEU A 214 23.45 -2.09 -0.98
C LEU A 214 24.14 -3.33 -0.42
N LEU A 215 23.63 -4.53 -0.71
CA LEU A 215 24.21 -5.79 -0.23
C LEU A 215 25.63 -6.03 -0.79
N LEU A 216 25.87 -5.65 -2.03
CA LEU A 216 27.16 -5.78 -2.67
C LEU A 216 28.15 -4.66 -2.27
N GLY A 217 27.65 -3.51 -1.86
CA GLY A 217 28.46 -2.30 -1.63
C GLY A 217 29.04 -1.76 -2.93
N VAL A 218 28.28 -1.79 -4.04
CA VAL A 218 28.74 -1.36 -5.37
C VAL A 218 27.83 -0.29 -5.97
N GLY A 219 28.44 0.56 -6.79
CA GLY A 219 27.74 1.64 -7.48
C GLY A 219 27.21 2.74 -6.56
N ASP A 220 26.53 3.71 -7.13
CA ASP A 220 25.88 4.80 -6.41
C ASP A 220 24.41 4.44 -6.14
N THR A 221 24.06 4.32 -4.87
CA THR A 221 22.67 4.10 -4.47
C THR A 221 21.82 5.36 -4.61
N LEU A 222 20.51 5.24 -4.47
CA LEU A 222 19.59 6.38 -4.46
C LEU A 222 19.52 7.08 -3.08
N GLU A 223 20.56 6.93 -2.26
CA GLU A 223 20.70 7.73 -1.05
C GLU A 223 20.79 9.23 -1.37
N GLY A 224 19.95 10.04 -0.75
CA GLY A 224 19.89 11.48 -1.00
C GLY A 224 19.32 11.87 -2.37
N ARG A 225 18.70 10.93 -3.08
CA ARG A 225 18.08 11.12 -4.41
C ARG A 225 16.69 10.50 -4.45
N LEU A 226 15.72 11.23 -4.97
CA LEU A 226 14.40 10.69 -5.33
C LEU A 226 14.30 10.65 -6.85
N LEU A 227 14.09 9.48 -7.41
CA LEU A 227 13.71 9.34 -8.81
C LEU A 227 12.21 9.31 -8.94
N ILE A 228 11.67 10.09 -9.87
CA ILE A 228 10.25 10.16 -10.21
C ILE A 228 10.12 9.74 -11.68
N PHE A 229 9.35 8.70 -11.93
CA PHE A 229 9.07 8.16 -13.24
C PHE A 229 7.67 8.59 -13.69
N ASP A 230 7.60 9.23 -14.85
CA ASP A 230 6.33 9.47 -15.57
C ASP A 230 6.20 8.41 -16.67
N ALA A 231 5.24 7.50 -16.50
CA ALA A 231 5.03 6.40 -17.44
C ALA A 231 4.31 6.83 -18.73
N LEU A 232 3.60 7.97 -18.74
CA LEU A 232 2.98 8.50 -19.96
C LEU A 232 4.02 9.10 -20.89
N GLU A 233 5.00 9.82 -20.33
CA GLU A 233 6.08 10.44 -21.07
C GLU A 233 7.32 9.56 -21.18
N MET A 234 7.36 8.42 -20.45
CA MET A 234 8.55 7.55 -20.32
C MET A 234 9.80 8.35 -19.88
N SER A 235 9.60 9.32 -19.01
CA SER A 235 10.63 10.23 -18.53
C SER A 235 10.98 10.02 -17.06
N TRP A 236 12.23 10.31 -16.71
CA TRP A 236 12.72 10.28 -15.33
C TRP A 236 13.13 11.67 -14.91
N ARG A 237 12.72 12.04 -13.69
CA ARG A 237 13.17 13.26 -13.02
C ARG A 237 13.88 12.87 -11.72
N GLU A 238 15.06 13.43 -11.49
CA GLU A 238 15.79 13.25 -10.24
C GLU A 238 15.66 14.51 -9.38
N VAL A 239 15.36 14.31 -8.10
CA VAL A 239 15.29 15.36 -7.08
C VAL A 239 16.34 15.05 -6.01
N GLN A 240 17.22 16.01 -5.75
CA GLN A 240 18.22 15.90 -4.69
C GLN A 240 17.54 16.09 -3.32
N LEU A 241 17.77 15.14 -2.43
CA LEU A 241 17.25 15.15 -1.07
C LEU A 241 18.38 15.43 -0.08
N ARG A 242 18.07 16.20 0.95
CA ARG A 242 19.01 16.47 2.06
C ARG A 242 18.37 16.05 3.37
N LYS A 243 19.22 15.56 4.29
CA LYS A 243 18.80 15.32 5.67
C LYS A 243 18.32 16.63 6.29
N ASN A 244 17.11 16.61 6.83
CA ASN A 244 16.56 17.78 7.51
C ASN A 244 17.13 17.84 8.94
N PRO A 245 17.85 18.92 9.34
CA PRO A 245 18.40 19.05 10.68
C PRO A 245 17.33 19.06 11.78
N ASP A 246 16.10 19.44 11.45
CA ASP A 246 14.94 19.47 12.36
C ASP A 246 14.01 18.27 12.17
N CYS A 247 14.49 17.19 11.54
CA CYS A 247 13.69 15.99 11.38
C CYS A 247 13.33 15.38 12.74
N PRO A 248 12.06 15.08 13.01
CA PRO A 248 11.67 14.57 14.33
C PRO A 248 12.26 13.20 14.65
N VAL A 249 12.69 12.42 13.66
CA VAL A 249 13.12 11.02 13.85
C VAL A 249 14.64 10.85 13.61
N CYS A 250 15.20 11.43 12.53
CA CYS A 250 16.58 11.14 12.11
C CYS A 250 17.56 12.29 12.34
N SER A 251 17.15 13.43 12.92
CA SER A 251 18.08 14.53 13.25
C SER A 251 19.07 14.14 14.36
N ASP A 252 20.07 14.97 14.60
CA ASP A 252 21.04 14.74 15.69
C ASP A 252 20.39 14.84 17.08
N GLN A 253 19.26 15.54 17.19
CA GLN A 253 18.46 15.66 18.41
C GLN A 253 16.99 15.32 18.13
N PRO A 254 16.67 14.03 17.86
CA PRO A 254 15.33 13.64 17.49
C PRO A 254 14.35 13.83 18.66
N THR A 255 13.18 14.35 18.36
CA THR A 255 12.08 14.51 19.32
C THR A 255 11.23 13.25 19.47
N GLN A 256 11.28 12.36 18.46
CA GLN A 256 10.62 11.06 18.47
C GLN A 256 11.67 9.96 18.48
N ARG A 257 11.71 9.17 19.55
CA ARG A 257 12.68 8.08 19.79
C ARG A 257 12.04 6.71 19.92
N GLU A 258 10.75 6.64 19.72
CA GLU A 258 9.95 5.41 19.77
C GLU A 258 8.87 5.47 18.70
N LEU A 259 8.29 4.31 18.38
CA LEU A 259 7.17 4.23 17.45
C LEU A 259 5.92 4.81 18.09
N ILE A 260 5.09 5.44 17.27
CA ILE A 260 3.85 6.11 17.68
C ILE A 260 2.63 5.37 17.12
N ASP A 261 1.43 5.82 17.43
CA ASP A 261 0.21 5.39 16.74
C ASP A 261 0.13 6.07 15.36
N TYR A 262 0.40 5.31 14.31
CA TYR A 262 0.42 5.82 12.94
C TYR A 262 -0.97 5.94 12.32
N GLU A 263 -1.98 5.23 12.82
CA GLU A 263 -3.37 5.42 12.39
C GLU A 263 -3.88 6.78 12.89
N VAL A 264 -3.62 7.10 14.17
CA VAL A 264 -3.91 8.43 14.73
C VAL A 264 -3.11 9.52 14.01
N PHE A 265 -1.83 9.30 13.81
CA PHE A 265 -0.94 10.26 13.14
C PHE A 265 -1.40 10.59 11.71
N CYS A 266 -1.95 9.62 10.99
CA CYS A 266 -2.49 9.80 9.64
C CYS A 266 -3.98 10.19 9.62
N GLY A 267 -4.60 10.41 10.79
CA GLY A 267 -6.00 10.84 10.90
C GLY A 267 -7.01 9.76 10.48
N LEU A 268 -6.66 8.48 10.59
CA LEU A 268 -7.52 7.36 10.20
C LEU A 268 -8.26 6.71 11.38
N SER A 269 -7.94 7.08 12.64
CA SER A 269 -8.63 6.53 13.81
C SER A 269 -9.95 7.24 14.05
N SER A 270 -11.02 6.48 14.18
CA SER A 270 -12.34 6.91 14.68
C SER A 270 -12.36 7.01 16.22
N GLY A 271 -11.33 7.58 16.85
CA GLY A 271 -11.21 7.76 18.27
C GLY A 271 -11.15 9.24 18.62
N GLU A 272 -12.21 9.74 19.25
CA GLU A 272 -12.35 10.99 20.01
C GLU A 272 -11.18 12.01 19.90
N VAL A 273 -11.14 12.77 18.82
CA VAL A 273 -10.45 14.06 18.85
C VAL A 273 -11.41 15.05 19.48
N SER A 274 -11.17 15.37 20.72
CA SER A 274 -11.73 16.56 21.38
C SER A 274 -11.25 17.80 20.60
N SER A 275 -11.95 18.17 19.55
CA SER A 275 -11.83 19.47 18.92
C SER A 275 -13.06 20.29 19.30
N GLU A 276 -12.86 21.24 20.18
CA GLU A 276 -13.71 22.43 20.27
C GLU A 276 -13.73 23.14 18.92
N LYS A 277 -14.65 22.77 18.05
CA LYS A 277 -15.17 23.63 16.95
C LYS A 277 -16.43 22.99 16.38
N GLY A 278 -17.58 23.65 16.62
CA GLY A 278 -18.80 23.55 15.82
C GLY A 278 -19.44 22.17 15.76
N GLU A 279 -20.69 22.05 16.14
CA GLU A 279 -21.53 20.88 15.93
C GLU A 279 -21.51 20.46 14.45
N GLU A 280 -20.55 19.62 14.03
CA GLU A 280 -20.67 18.88 12.77
C GLU A 280 -21.74 17.80 13.02
N GLU A 281 -22.89 17.94 12.34
CA GLU A 281 -23.93 16.90 12.35
C GLU A 281 -23.33 15.59 11.88
N THR A 282 -23.26 14.59 12.76
CA THR A 282 -22.78 13.25 12.45
C THR A 282 -23.66 12.63 11.36
N VAL A 283 -23.00 12.06 10.34
CA VAL A 283 -23.71 11.29 9.29
C VAL A 283 -24.14 9.96 9.91
N GLU A 284 -25.41 9.62 9.79
CA GLU A 284 -25.94 8.34 10.20
C GLU A 284 -25.59 7.25 9.18
N GLU A 285 -25.21 6.08 9.66
CA GLU A 285 -25.00 4.90 8.81
C GLU A 285 -26.26 4.03 8.80
N ILE A 286 -26.53 3.38 7.67
CA ILE A 286 -27.60 2.40 7.53
C ILE A 286 -26.98 1.03 7.21
N GLU A 287 -27.35 0.02 7.96
CA GLU A 287 -26.91 -1.35 7.70
C GLU A 287 -27.56 -1.92 6.42
N PRO A 288 -26.88 -2.83 5.69
CA PRO A 288 -27.43 -3.40 4.45
C PRO A 288 -28.83 -4.00 4.59
N GLU A 289 -29.10 -4.71 5.69
CA GLU A 289 -30.41 -5.33 5.96
C GLU A 289 -31.50 -4.27 6.18
N ALA A 290 -31.17 -3.17 6.86
CA ALA A 290 -32.10 -2.07 7.06
C ALA A 290 -32.38 -1.31 5.72
N LEU A 291 -31.40 -1.26 4.83
CA LEU A 291 -31.63 -0.72 3.49
C LEU A 291 -32.59 -1.61 2.68
N VAL A 292 -32.50 -2.95 2.78
CA VAL A 292 -33.48 -3.86 2.15
C VAL A 292 -34.90 -3.56 2.64
N GLU A 293 -35.09 -3.38 3.94
CA GLU A 293 -36.40 -3.04 4.52
C GLU A 293 -36.90 -1.68 3.98
N LEU A 294 -36.01 -0.70 3.87
CA LEU A 294 -36.32 0.63 3.36
C LEU A 294 -36.72 0.58 1.87
N ILE A 295 -36.00 -0.19 1.04
CA ILE A 295 -36.33 -0.40 -0.37
C ILE A 295 -37.69 -1.08 -0.53
N GLY A 296 -38.04 -2.04 0.33
CA GLY A 296 -39.34 -2.72 0.33
C GLY A 296 -40.49 -1.91 0.92
N SER A 297 -40.22 -0.75 1.50
CA SER A 297 -41.23 0.11 2.12
C SER A 297 -41.90 1.03 1.10
N THR A 298 -42.93 1.76 1.55
CA THR A 298 -43.57 2.84 0.74
C THR A 298 -42.94 4.20 0.96
N GLU A 299 -41.86 4.26 1.71
CA GLU A 299 -41.16 5.50 2.01
C GLU A 299 -40.39 6.00 0.77
N PRO A 300 -40.49 7.31 0.44
CA PRO A 300 -39.73 7.85 -0.69
C PRO A 300 -38.22 7.76 -0.44
N LEU A 301 -37.52 6.98 -1.29
CA LEU A 301 -36.09 6.72 -1.21
C LEU A 301 -35.37 7.22 -2.47
N SER A 302 -34.23 7.89 -2.28
CA SER A 302 -33.25 8.21 -3.33
C SER A 302 -31.96 7.47 -3.01
N LEU A 303 -31.69 6.39 -3.73
CA LEU A 303 -30.45 5.60 -3.59
C LEU A 303 -29.43 6.08 -4.60
N ILE A 304 -28.22 6.46 -4.13
CA ILE A 304 -27.19 7.08 -4.96
C ILE A 304 -25.87 6.33 -4.83
N ASP A 305 -25.38 5.84 -5.95
CA ASP A 305 -24.03 5.31 -6.09
C ASP A 305 -23.06 6.45 -6.35
N VAL A 306 -22.11 6.64 -5.45
CA VAL A 306 -21.11 7.71 -5.61
C VAL A 306 -19.75 7.19 -6.10
N ARG A 307 -19.76 6.00 -6.71
CA ARG A 307 -18.58 5.39 -7.32
C ARG A 307 -18.35 5.91 -8.74
N ASP A 308 -17.27 5.43 -9.33
CA ASP A 308 -16.95 5.76 -10.71
C ASP A 308 -17.84 4.99 -11.72
N PRO A 309 -18.04 5.50 -12.95
CA PRO A 309 -18.83 4.84 -13.97
C PRO A 309 -18.41 3.41 -14.31
N TRP A 310 -17.11 3.10 -14.22
CA TRP A 310 -16.61 1.75 -14.46
C TRP A 310 -17.00 0.78 -13.33
N GLU A 311 -17.02 1.24 -12.06
CA GLU A 311 -17.47 0.43 -10.92
C GLU A 311 -18.96 0.10 -11.04
N TRP A 312 -19.75 1.09 -11.45
CA TRP A 312 -21.17 0.91 -11.76
C TRP A 312 -21.41 -0.12 -12.85
N ALA A 313 -20.58 -0.12 -13.90
CA ALA A 313 -20.70 -1.07 -15.00
C ALA A 313 -20.33 -2.51 -14.62
N VAL A 314 -19.49 -2.69 -13.59
CA VAL A 314 -19.13 -4.03 -13.08
C VAL A 314 -20.27 -4.61 -12.26
N SER A 315 -20.80 -3.83 -11.31
CA SER A 315 -21.92 -4.23 -10.44
C SER A 315 -22.57 -2.96 -9.87
N SER A 316 -23.87 -2.94 -9.67
CA SER A 316 -24.56 -1.77 -9.09
C SER A 316 -25.93 -2.17 -8.54
N LEU A 317 -26.45 -1.36 -7.62
CA LEU A 317 -27.82 -1.49 -7.13
C LEU A 317 -28.84 -0.81 -8.06
N ALA A 318 -28.58 -0.80 -9.38
CA ALA A 318 -29.47 -0.23 -10.39
C ALA A 318 -30.86 -0.87 -10.35
N ASP A 319 -30.92 -2.19 -10.18
CA ASP A 319 -32.19 -2.96 -10.09
C ASP A 319 -32.99 -2.61 -8.81
N GLN A 320 -32.32 -2.02 -7.81
CA GLN A 320 -32.92 -1.47 -6.60
C GLN A 320 -33.25 0.02 -6.73
N GLY A 321 -33.16 0.59 -7.94
CA GLY A 321 -33.48 1.98 -8.20
C GLY A 321 -32.34 2.98 -7.90
N ALA A 322 -31.12 2.52 -7.71
CA ALA A 322 -29.97 3.39 -7.52
C ALA A 322 -29.66 4.20 -8.79
N ARG A 323 -29.10 5.40 -8.59
CA ARG A 323 -28.59 6.29 -9.65
C ARG A 323 -27.13 6.59 -9.42
N LEU A 324 -26.36 6.66 -10.49
CA LEU A 324 -24.94 7.00 -10.42
C LEU A 324 -24.77 8.53 -10.41
N ILE A 325 -24.12 9.02 -9.37
CA ILE A 325 -23.60 10.39 -9.26
C ILE A 325 -22.22 10.29 -8.60
N PRO A 326 -21.13 10.25 -9.37
CA PRO A 326 -19.79 10.15 -8.82
C PRO A 326 -19.51 11.18 -7.74
N VAL A 327 -18.76 10.83 -6.71
CA VAL A 327 -18.55 11.70 -5.53
C VAL A 327 -18.03 13.09 -5.91
N GLU A 328 -17.19 13.18 -6.95
CA GLU A 328 -16.64 14.44 -7.47
C GLU A 328 -17.72 15.33 -8.15
N GLU A 329 -18.83 14.73 -8.59
CA GLU A 329 -19.94 15.42 -9.24
C GLU A 329 -21.09 15.76 -8.29
N VAL A 330 -21.10 15.23 -7.06
CA VAL A 330 -22.21 15.38 -6.11
C VAL A 330 -22.54 16.86 -5.88
N ASP A 331 -21.55 17.70 -5.64
CA ASP A 331 -21.76 19.12 -5.39
C ASP A 331 -22.39 19.84 -6.58
N SER A 332 -21.88 19.57 -7.79
CA SER A 332 -22.38 20.19 -9.03
C SER A 332 -23.76 19.68 -9.46
N ARG A 333 -24.12 18.44 -9.07
CA ARG A 333 -25.37 17.77 -9.43
C ARG A 333 -26.34 17.63 -8.26
N ILE A 334 -26.09 18.35 -7.18
CA ILE A 334 -26.89 18.28 -5.95
C ILE A 334 -28.38 18.60 -6.18
N SER A 335 -28.68 19.45 -7.16
CA SER A 335 -30.06 19.79 -7.55
C SER A 335 -30.84 18.65 -8.18
N GLU A 336 -30.18 17.58 -8.62
CA GLU A 336 -30.81 16.38 -9.17
C GLU A 336 -31.32 15.44 -8.05
N ILE A 337 -30.90 15.67 -6.80
CA ILE A 337 -31.23 14.82 -5.65
C ILE A 337 -32.46 15.42 -4.96
N PRO A 338 -33.57 14.68 -4.83
CA PRO A 338 -34.79 15.18 -4.18
C PRO A 338 -34.58 15.48 -2.70
N ARG A 339 -35.05 16.63 -2.21
CA ARG A 339 -34.86 17.07 -0.81
C ARG A 339 -35.91 16.52 0.15
N ASP A 340 -37.01 16.02 -0.35
CA ASP A 340 -38.17 15.52 0.37
C ASP A 340 -38.15 13.99 0.53
N MET A 341 -37.10 13.32 0.10
CA MET A 341 -36.89 11.89 0.19
C MET A 341 -35.83 11.55 1.24
N THR A 342 -35.83 10.31 1.70
CA THR A 342 -34.67 9.71 2.37
C THR A 342 -33.59 9.46 1.34
N VAL A 343 -32.40 9.98 1.57
CA VAL A 343 -31.26 9.78 0.67
C VAL A 343 -30.31 8.77 1.31
N VAL A 344 -30.02 7.70 0.58
CA VAL A 344 -28.97 6.75 0.97
C VAL A 344 -27.89 6.80 -0.09
N VAL A 345 -26.67 7.11 0.34
CA VAL A 345 -25.48 7.08 -0.52
C VAL A 345 -24.65 5.84 -0.25
N TYR A 346 -24.07 5.27 -1.29
CA TYR A 346 -23.13 4.17 -1.13
C TYR A 346 -21.94 4.29 -2.08
N CYS A 347 -20.82 3.73 -1.64
CA CYS A 347 -19.67 3.51 -2.51
C CYS A 347 -19.17 2.06 -2.37
N ARG A 348 -17.91 1.79 -2.65
CA ARG A 348 -17.35 0.44 -2.52
C ARG A 348 -17.33 -0.05 -1.06
N SER A 349 -16.83 0.76 -0.11
CA SER A 349 -16.57 0.38 1.29
C SER A 349 -17.14 1.36 2.32
N GLY A 350 -18.02 2.29 1.93
CA GLY A 350 -18.59 3.32 2.81
C GLY A 350 -17.80 4.64 2.85
N LYS A 351 -16.51 4.68 2.56
CA LYS A 351 -15.66 5.88 2.75
C LYS A 351 -16.05 7.07 1.84
N ARG A 352 -16.15 6.89 0.53
CA ARG A 352 -16.60 7.95 -0.42
C ARG A 352 -18.07 8.30 -0.17
N GLY A 353 -18.89 7.32 0.25
CA GLY A 353 -20.27 7.54 0.66
C GLY A 353 -20.38 8.50 1.84
N LEU A 354 -19.52 8.35 2.84
CA LEU A 354 -19.49 9.27 3.98
C LEU A 354 -19.18 10.71 3.57
N VAL A 355 -18.22 10.91 2.66
CA VAL A 355 -17.91 12.24 2.09
C VAL A 355 -19.13 12.86 1.38
N ALA A 356 -19.78 12.07 0.53
CA ALA A 356 -20.98 12.53 -0.19
C ALA A 356 -22.14 12.84 0.77
N ALA A 357 -22.32 12.03 1.81
CA ALA A 357 -23.34 12.29 2.82
C ALA A 357 -23.10 13.59 3.59
N HIS A 358 -21.85 13.90 3.95
CA HIS A 358 -21.50 15.20 4.55
C HIS A 358 -21.79 16.36 3.60
N LEU A 359 -21.45 16.25 2.31
CA LEU A 359 -21.76 17.28 1.31
C LEU A 359 -23.29 17.56 1.25
N LEU A 360 -24.09 16.49 1.25
CA LEU A 360 -25.54 16.60 1.23
C LEU A 360 -26.11 17.22 2.52
N LYS A 361 -25.61 16.81 3.69
CA LYS A 361 -26.02 17.42 4.98
C LYS A 361 -25.68 18.91 5.02
N ASN A 362 -24.47 19.29 4.63
CA ASN A 362 -24.04 20.68 4.54
C ASN A 362 -24.90 21.50 3.56
N ALA A 363 -25.45 20.86 2.52
CA ALA A 363 -26.42 21.48 1.61
C ALA A 363 -27.86 21.49 2.12
N GLY A 364 -28.09 21.04 3.37
CA GLY A 364 -29.38 21.13 4.06
C GLY A 364 -30.31 19.93 3.85
N TYR A 365 -29.80 18.78 3.41
CA TYR A 365 -30.56 17.55 3.39
C TYR A 365 -30.68 16.98 4.81
N ARG A 366 -31.90 16.65 5.25
CA ARG A 366 -32.16 16.26 6.64
C ARG A 366 -32.05 14.75 6.89
N ARG A 367 -32.38 13.93 5.90
CA ARG A 367 -32.43 12.47 6.01
C ARG A 367 -31.44 11.89 5.03
N VAL A 368 -30.18 11.84 5.44
CA VAL A 368 -29.06 11.33 4.65
C VAL A 368 -28.36 10.26 5.45
N PHE A 369 -28.19 9.09 4.83
CA PHE A 369 -27.52 7.92 5.38
C PHE A 369 -26.39 7.48 4.45
N ASN A 370 -25.33 6.98 5.04
CA ASN A 370 -24.26 6.27 4.35
C ASN A 370 -24.46 4.76 4.53
N LEU A 371 -24.40 3.97 3.47
CA LEU A 371 -24.49 2.51 3.58
C LEU A 371 -23.23 1.96 4.26
N SER A 372 -23.41 1.31 5.42
CA SER A 372 -22.36 0.66 6.19
C SER A 372 -21.65 -0.41 5.34
N GLY A 373 -20.31 -0.38 5.30
CA GLY A 373 -19.53 -1.27 4.44
C GLY A 373 -19.70 -1.07 2.93
N GLY A 374 -20.56 -0.14 2.48
CA GLY A 374 -20.83 0.12 1.06
C GLY A 374 -21.38 -1.09 0.32
N ILE A 375 -21.09 -1.20 -1.01
CA ILE A 375 -21.55 -2.32 -1.83
C ILE A 375 -20.88 -3.66 -1.44
N LEU A 376 -19.71 -3.62 -0.80
CA LEU A 376 -19.07 -4.82 -0.23
C LEU A 376 -19.89 -5.36 0.94
N GLY A 377 -20.33 -4.50 1.86
CA GLY A 377 -21.22 -4.89 2.96
C GLY A 377 -22.56 -5.43 2.45
N TRP A 378 -23.12 -4.82 1.40
CA TRP A 378 -24.32 -5.36 0.73
C TRP A 378 -24.09 -6.77 0.18
N ALA A 379 -22.99 -6.99 -0.55
CA ALA A 379 -22.65 -8.29 -1.13
C ALA A 379 -22.44 -9.37 -0.05
N GLU A 380 -21.86 -8.99 1.09
CA GLU A 380 -21.60 -9.93 2.19
C GLU A 380 -22.87 -10.32 2.93
N SER A 381 -23.74 -9.34 3.23
CA SER A 381 -24.88 -9.52 4.15
C SER A 381 -26.19 -9.85 3.41
N VAL A 382 -26.39 -9.33 2.21
CA VAL A 382 -27.69 -9.41 1.51
C VAL A 382 -27.63 -10.34 0.31
N GLU A 383 -26.58 -10.27 -0.52
CA GLU A 383 -26.52 -10.99 -1.79
C GLU A 383 -25.12 -11.59 -2.02
N PRO A 384 -24.80 -12.71 -1.34
CA PRO A 384 -23.51 -13.36 -1.53
C PRO A 384 -23.28 -13.75 -3.00
N GLY A 385 -22.17 -13.26 -3.60
CA GLY A 385 -21.86 -13.46 -5.01
C GLY A 385 -22.30 -12.34 -5.95
N PHE A 386 -22.79 -11.24 -5.42
CA PHE A 386 -23.19 -10.04 -6.16
C PHE A 386 -22.00 -9.32 -6.86
N LEU A 387 -20.78 -9.49 -6.36
CA LEU A 387 -19.54 -8.87 -6.86
C LEU A 387 -18.68 -9.85 -7.61
#